data_0f7b20fcc0bf00ab83c690f4030aea32
#
_entry.id   0f7b20fcc0bf00ab83c690f4030aea32
#
_cell.length_a   1.000
_cell.length_b   1.000
_cell.length_c   1.000
_cell.angle_alpha   90.00
_cell.angle_beta   90.00
_cell.angle_gamma   90.00
#
_symmetry.space_group_name_H-M   'P 1'
#
loop_
_entity.id
_entity.type
_entity.pdbx_description
1 polymer ?
#
loop_
_entity_poly.entity_id
_entity_poly.type
_entity_poly.pdbx_seq_one_letter_code
_entity_poly.pdbx_strand_id
1 'polypeptide(L)'
;MEVFQDYAYYYNLFYADKDYRTEAETVSGILKKYNAKISTIINFGCGTGRHDMELEKLGYYCNGIDMSQWMIDIAKENAKAEGRNITFEVADVREYKAEKKYDAFISLFHVMSYQ
;
A
#
# COMPACT_ATOMS: atom_id res chain seq x y z
N MET A 1 17.92 -1.54 -8.76
CA MET A 1 17.57 -1.63 -10.16
C MET A 1 17.08 -0.33 -10.71
N GLU A 2 17.80 0.16 -11.68
CA GLU A 2 17.49 1.48 -12.24
C GLU A 2 16.11 1.55 -12.87
N VAL A 3 15.67 0.49 -13.53
CA VAL A 3 14.36 0.48 -14.17
C VAL A 3 13.25 0.67 -13.15
N PHE A 4 13.33 -0.02 -12.02
CA PHE A 4 12.35 0.15 -10.97
C PHE A 4 12.46 1.49 -10.28
N GLN A 5 13.66 2.02 -10.15
CA GLN A 5 13.86 3.34 -9.56
C GLN A 5 13.21 4.41 -10.42
N ASP A 6 13.43 4.34 -11.74
CA ASP A 6 12.83 5.27 -12.66
C ASP A 6 11.32 5.11 -12.69
N TYR A 7 10.83 3.88 -12.66
CA TYR A 7 9.40 3.62 -12.64
C TYR A 7 8.75 4.21 -11.39
N ALA A 8 9.37 4.03 -10.24
CA ALA A 8 8.83 4.56 -9.00
C ALA A 8 8.75 6.09 -9.03
N TYR A 9 9.78 6.72 -9.57
CA TYR A 9 9.80 8.18 -9.69
C TYR A 9 8.67 8.66 -10.60
N TYR A 10 8.55 8.06 -11.79
CA TYR A 10 7.50 8.44 -12.73
C TYR A 10 6.12 8.11 -12.21
N TYR A 11 5.97 6.97 -11.56
CA TYR A 11 4.72 6.62 -10.93
C TYR A 11 4.28 7.71 -9.96
N ASN A 12 5.20 8.14 -9.10
CA ASN A 12 4.89 9.15 -8.11
C ASN A 12 4.51 10.48 -8.75
N LEU A 13 5.15 10.85 -9.85
CA LEU A 13 4.84 12.08 -10.57
C LEU A 13 3.47 12.01 -11.26
N PHE A 14 3.21 10.93 -11.98
CA PHE A 14 1.98 10.80 -12.76
C PHE A 14 0.75 10.64 -11.88
N TYR A 15 0.89 10.02 -10.74
CA TYR A 15 -0.24 9.70 -9.87
C TYR A 15 -0.29 10.58 -8.63
N ALA A 16 0.50 11.65 -8.59
CA ALA A 16 0.50 12.55 -7.45
C ALA A 16 -0.87 13.15 -7.19
N ASP A 17 -1.63 13.42 -8.24
CA ASP A 17 -2.97 13.99 -8.14
C ASP A 17 -4.09 12.95 -8.17
N LYS A 18 -3.73 11.66 -8.19
CA LYS A 18 -4.73 10.61 -8.17
C LYS A 18 -5.53 10.66 -6.89
N ASP A 19 -6.83 10.41 -7.01
CA ASP A 19 -7.72 10.48 -5.85
C ASP A 19 -7.62 9.20 -5.00
N TYR A 20 -6.52 9.11 -4.28
CA TYR A 20 -6.27 7.96 -3.42
C TYR A 20 -7.28 7.85 -2.30
N ARG A 21 -7.77 9.00 -1.83
CA ARG A 21 -8.75 9.00 -0.76
C ARG A 21 -10.06 8.34 -1.18
N THR A 22 -10.58 8.72 -2.34
CA THR A 22 -11.81 8.10 -2.84
C THR A 22 -11.64 6.60 -3.08
N GLU A 23 -10.49 6.21 -3.61
CA GLU A 23 -10.22 4.79 -3.81
C GLU A 23 -10.16 4.04 -2.49
N ALA A 24 -9.52 4.63 -1.49
CA ALA A 24 -9.46 4.01 -0.16
C ALA A 24 -10.85 3.92 0.47
N GLU A 25 -11.67 4.94 0.31
CA GLU A 25 -13.04 4.91 0.82
C GLU A 25 -13.86 3.81 0.15
N THR A 26 -13.65 3.61 -1.14
CA THR A 26 -14.31 2.53 -1.87
C THR A 26 -13.89 1.16 -1.32
N VAL A 27 -12.58 0.98 -1.13
CA VAL A 27 -12.05 -0.25 -0.54
C VAL A 27 -12.63 -0.48 0.85
N SER A 28 -12.65 0.56 1.68
CA SER A 28 -13.22 0.48 3.02
C SER A 28 -14.69 0.05 2.99
N GLY A 29 -15.46 0.62 2.07
CA GLY A 29 -16.86 0.24 1.89
C GLY A 29 -17.02 -1.23 1.55
N ILE A 30 -16.17 -1.74 0.67
CA ILE A 30 -16.20 -3.16 0.29
C ILE A 30 -15.85 -4.03 1.49
N LEU A 31 -14.77 -3.69 2.20
CA LEU A 31 -14.34 -4.47 3.36
C LEU A 31 -15.43 -4.53 4.42
N LYS A 32 -16.08 -3.42 4.69
CA LYS A 32 -17.13 -3.37 5.72
C LYS A 32 -18.36 -4.19 5.35
N LYS A 33 -18.61 -4.39 4.05
CA LYS A 33 -19.69 -5.29 3.63
C LYS A 33 -19.39 -6.73 4.01
N TYR A 34 -18.12 -7.13 3.99
CA TYR A 34 -17.75 -8.49 4.39
C TYR A 34 -17.72 -8.63 5.90
N ASN A 35 -17.15 -7.66 6.59
CA ASN A 35 -17.07 -7.71 8.05
C ASN A 35 -16.74 -6.33 8.58
N ALA A 36 -17.68 -5.73 9.32
CA ALA A 36 -17.49 -4.39 9.88
C ALA A 36 -16.38 -4.32 10.92
N LYS A 37 -15.89 -5.47 11.38
CA LYS A 37 -14.82 -5.53 12.39
C LYS A 37 -13.42 -5.59 11.80
N ILE A 38 -13.29 -5.56 10.46
CA ILE A 38 -11.97 -5.54 9.84
C ILE A 38 -11.22 -4.29 10.28
N SER A 39 -10.02 -4.49 10.80
CA SER A 39 -9.18 -3.38 11.26
C SER A 39 -7.73 -3.46 10.78
N THR A 40 -7.23 -4.64 10.45
CA THR A 40 -5.85 -4.83 10.02
C THR A 40 -5.79 -5.30 8.57
N ILE A 41 -4.93 -4.66 7.78
CA ILE A 41 -4.86 -4.89 6.34
C ILE A 41 -3.41 -5.08 5.92
N ILE A 42 -3.16 -6.10 5.08
CA ILE A 42 -1.92 -6.19 4.32
C ILE A 42 -2.24 -5.76 2.89
N ASN A 43 -1.47 -4.83 2.37
CA ASN A 43 -1.58 -4.38 0.98
C ASN A 43 -0.36 -4.86 0.19
N PHE A 44 -0.55 -5.83 -0.67
CA PHE A 44 0.50 -6.37 -1.53
C PHE A 44 0.67 -5.48 -2.76
N GLY A 45 1.92 -5.18 -3.11
CA GLY A 45 2.20 -4.26 -4.20
C GLY A 45 1.87 -2.83 -3.82
N CYS A 46 2.23 -2.43 -2.60
CA CYS A 46 1.83 -1.13 -2.06
C CYS A 46 2.44 0.06 -2.79
N GLY A 47 3.51 -0.14 -3.55
CA GLY A 47 4.18 0.94 -4.26
C GLY A 47 4.65 2.02 -3.30
N THR A 48 4.28 3.26 -3.57
CA THR A 48 4.70 4.40 -2.75
C THR A 48 3.82 4.62 -1.52
N GLY A 49 2.90 3.69 -1.22
CA GLY A 49 2.15 3.68 0.02
C GLY A 49 1.00 4.67 0.14
N ARG A 50 0.58 5.26 -0.95
CA ARG A 50 -0.45 6.29 -0.88
C ARG A 50 -1.82 5.77 -0.49
N HIS A 51 -2.20 4.59 -0.99
CA HIS A 51 -3.45 3.96 -0.56
C HIS A 51 -3.38 3.59 0.91
N ASP A 52 -2.22 3.09 1.35
CA ASP A 52 -2.04 2.70 2.74
C ASP A 52 -2.22 3.89 3.67
N MET A 53 -1.70 5.05 3.28
CA MET A 53 -1.85 6.26 4.08
C MET A 53 -3.32 6.67 4.20
N GLU A 54 -4.07 6.60 3.11
CA GLU A 54 -5.48 6.97 3.15
C GLU A 54 -6.30 5.96 3.96
N LEU A 55 -5.96 4.67 3.85
CA LEU A 55 -6.63 3.65 4.66
C LEU A 55 -6.31 3.83 6.13
N GLU A 56 -5.09 4.18 6.47
CA GLU A 56 -4.71 4.44 7.86
C GLU A 56 -5.49 5.63 8.42
N LYS A 57 -5.69 6.66 7.62
CA LYS A 57 -6.51 7.81 8.03
C LYS A 57 -7.96 7.42 8.30
N LEU A 58 -8.45 6.35 7.66
CA LEU A 58 -9.80 5.83 7.88
C LEU A 58 -9.87 4.91 9.10
N GLY A 59 -8.76 4.70 9.78
CA GLY A 59 -8.75 3.93 11.03
C GLY A 59 -8.19 2.52 10.92
N TYR A 60 -7.65 2.15 9.77
CA TYR A 60 -7.08 0.80 9.60
C TYR A 60 -5.61 0.77 10.00
N TYR A 61 -5.18 -0.40 10.47
CA TYR A 61 -3.79 -0.72 10.65
C TYR A 61 -3.29 -1.33 9.35
N CYS A 62 -2.31 -0.70 8.72
CA CYS A 62 -1.85 -1.14 7.40
C CYS A 62 -0.41 -1.61 7.43
N ASN A 63 -0.14 -2.69 6.70
CA ASN A 63 1.21 -3.15 6.42
C ASN A 63 1.35 -3.25 4.89
N GLY A 64 2.19 -2.42 4.33
CA GLY A 64 2.43 -2.39 2.88
C GLY A 64 3.61 -3.26 2.50
N ILE A 65 3.41 -4.10 1.50
CA ILE A 65 4.43 -5.04 1.02
C ILE A 65 4.70 -4.74 -0.45
N ASP A 66 5.96 -4.67 -0.83
CA ASP A 66 6.35 -4.51 -2.23
C ASP A 66 7.69 -5.18 -2.47
N MET A 67 7.90 -5.67 -3.66
CA MET A 67 9.17 -6.29 -4.05
C MET A 67 10.29 -5.26 -4.19
N SER A 68 9.94 -4.02 -4.48
CA SER A 68 10.91 -2.98 -4.80
C SER A 68 11.35 -2.25 -3.54
N GLN A 69 12.65 -2.34 -3.24
CA GLN A 69 13.25 -1.56 -2.17
C GLN A 69 13.05 -0.07 -2.41
N TRP A 70 13.14 0.36 -3.66
CA TRP A 70 12.95 1.76 -4.02
C TRP A 70 11.55 2.26 -3.67
N MET A 71 10.54 1.45 -4.00
CA MET A 71 9.15 1.79 -3.67
C MET A 71 8.95 1.88 -2.17
N ILE A 72 9.51 0.92 -1.43
CA ILE A 72 9.37 0.89 0.03
C ILE A 72 10.05 2.09 0.67
N ASP A 73 11.22 2.48 0.16
CA ASP A 73 11.92 3.66 0.69
C ASP A 73 11.07 4.91 0.50
N ILE A 74 10.44 5.06 -0.66
CA ILE A 74 9.56 6.20 -0.93
C ILE A 74 8.33 6.13 -0.03
N ALA A 75 7.75 4.94 0.12
CA ALA A 75 6.58 4.77 0.98
C ALA A 75 6.88 5.19 2.42
N LYS A 76 8.02 4.78 2.94
CA LYS A 76 8.43 5.15 4.30
C LYS A 76 8.61 6.66 4.44
N GLU A 77 9.22 7.30 3.44
CA GLU A 77 9.40 8.73 3.47
C GLU A 77 8.07 9.47 3.38
N ASN A 78 7.16 9.00 2.52
CA ASN A 78 5.84 9.61 2.40
C ASN A 78 5.08 9.54 3.73
N ALA A 79 5.08 8.38 4.36
CA ALA A 79 4.39 8.19 5.64
C ALA A 79 5.00 9.06 6.73
N LYS A 80 6.33 9.13 6.78
CA LYS A 80 7.02 9.96 7.76
C LYS A 80 6.70 11.44 7.57
N ALA A 81 6.68 11.90 6.31
CA ALA A 81 6.41 13.29 6.00
C ALA A 81 5.00 13.70 6.44
N GLU A 82 4.04 12.78 6.40
CA GLU A 82 2.67 13.06 6.80
C GLU A 82 2.36 12.63 8.24
N GLY A 83 3.35 12.14 8.96
CA GLY A 83 3.14 11.71 10.35
C GLY A 83 2.24 10.50 10.48
N ARG A 84 2.22 9.63 9.48
CA ARG A 84 1.39 8.43 9.49
C ARG A 84 2.16 7.23 10.03
N ASN A 85 1.47 6.36 10.75
CA ASN A 85 2.07 5.19 11.37
C ASN A 85 1.70 3.94 10.58
N ILE A 86 2.54 3.60 9.60
CA ILE A 86 2.32 2.48 8.70
C ILE A 86 3.60 1.68 8.61
N THR A 87 3.48 0.36 8.59
CA THR A 87 4.61 -0.53 8.40
C THR A 87 4.77 -0.85 6.92
N PHE A 88 6.00 -0.78 6.42
CA PHE A 88 6.30 -1.15 5.04
C PHE A 88 7.46 -2.14 5.02
N GLU A 89 7.35 -3.17 4.18
CA GLU A 89 8.35 -4.23 4.08
C GLU A 89 8.64 -4.59 2.63
N VAL A 90 9.90 -4.84 2.33
CA VAL A 90 10.29 -5.41 1.04
C VAL A 90 10.11 -6.91 1.12
N ALA A 91 9.27 -7.45 0.26
CA ALA A 91 9.08 -8.90 0.18
C ALA A 91 8.41 -9.28 -1.13
N ASP A 92 8.64 -10.52 -1.53
CA ASP A 92 7.94 -11.13 -2.65
C ASP A 92 6.66 -11.76 -2.10
N VAL A 93 5.52 -11.36 -2.64
CA VAL A 93 4.22 -11.85 -2.16
C VAL A 93 4.13 -13.37 -2.20
N ARG A 94 4.83 -14.01 -3.13
CA ARG A 94 4.81 -15.47 -3.25
C ARG A 94 5.50 -16.17 -2.09
N GLU A 95 6.40 -15.47 -1.40
CA GLU A 95 7.18 -16.03 -0.31
C GLU A 95 6.86 -15.39 1.04
N TYR A 96 6.01 -14.39 1.05
CA TYR A 96 5.71 -13.65 2.25
C TYR A 96 4.92 -14.49 3.24
N LYS A 97 5.36 -14.46 4.49
CA LYS A 97 4.64 -15.09 5.60
C LYS A 97 4.42 -14.04 6.66
N ALA A 98 3.16 -13.75 6.95
CA ALA A 98 2.82 -12.77 7.97
C ALA A 98 3.18 -13.33 9.35
N GLU A 99 3.85 -12.52 10.16
CA GLU A 99 4.21 -12.92 11.53
C GLU A 99 3.03 -12.87 12.47
N LYS A 100 2.00 -12.16 12.09
CA LYS A 100 0.75 -12.07 12.85
C LYS A 100 -0.43 -12.13 11.90
N LYS A 101 -1.61 -12.32 12.46
CA LYS A 101 -2.82 -12.41 11.67
C LYS A 101 -3.31 -11.03 11.27
N TYR A 102 -3.81 -10.94 10.05
CA TYR A 102 -4.45 -9.74 9.52
C TYR A 102 -5.86 -10.07 9.08
N ASP A 103 -6.74 -9.07 9.19
CA ASP A 103 -8.15 -9.28 8.86
C ASP A 103 -8.39 -9.30 7.36
N ALA A 104 -7.59 -8.58 6.58
CA ALA A 104 -7.78 -8.51 5.14
C ALA A 104 -6.45 -8.42 4.41
N PHE A 105 -6.43 -9.03 3.23
CA PHE A 105 -5.31 -8.96 2.29
C PHE A 105 -5.83 -8.31 1.03
N ILE A 106 -5.20 -7.22 0.59
CA ILE A 106 -5.62 -6.51 -0.61
C ILE A 106 -4.44 -6.29 -1.55
N SER A 107 -4.74 -6.01 -2.80
CA SER A 107 -3.75 -5.61 -3.77
C SER A 107 -4.39 -4.59 -4.71
N LEU A 108 -4.02 -3.34 -4.56
CA LEU A 108 -4.60 -2.24 -5.33
C LEU A 108 -3.70 -1.77 -6.45
N PHE A 109 -2.45 -2.23 -6.45
CA PHE A 109 -1.51 -1.86 -7.48
C PHE A 109 -1.82 -2.59 -8.79
N HIS A 110 -1.70 -1.89 -9.91
CA HIS A 110 -1.95 -2.48 -11.21
C HIS A 110 -0.78 -3.35 -11.64
N VAL A 111 -0.87 -4.61 -11.31
CA VAL A 111 0.22 -5.56 -11.51
C VAL A 111 0.60 -5.73 -12.97
N MET A 112 -0.31 -5.41 -13.85
CA MET A 112 -0.03 -5.52 -15.28
C MET A 112 1.18 -4.72 -15.71
N SER A 113 1.61 -3.76 -14.93
CA SER A 113 2.82 -3.01 -15.24
C SER A 113 4.07 -3.89 -15.16
N TYR A 114 3.96 -5.08 -14.64
CA TYR A 114 5.07 -6.03 -14.53
C TYR A 114 5.04 -7.12 -15.58
N GLN A 115 4.13 -7.08 -16.47
CA GLN A 115 3.99 -8.10 -17.50
C GLN A 115 4.85 -7.85 -18.75
#